data_1de4c25f1119b375cb9f10c22a370e2b
#
_entry.id   1de4c25f1119b375cb9f10c22a370e2b
#
_cell.length_a   1.000
_cell.length_b   1.000
_cell.length_c   1.000
_cell.angle_alpha   90.00
_cell.angle_beta   90.00
_cell.angle_gamma   90.00
#
_symmetry.space_group_name_H-M   'P 1'
#
loop_
_entity.id
_entity.type
_entity.pdbx_description
1 polymer ?
#
loop_
_entity_poly.entity_id
_entity_poly.type
_entity_poly.pdbx_seq_one_letter_code
_entity_poly.pdbx_strand_id
1 'polypeptide(L)'
;ISADSEATRRDLIDLVGAPPARVTTIHLAANPLFAADRSLAEVDATLTALRLERGFLLAVGTLEPRKNLPTLLRAYDRLRREAGLRMPLVLAGGKGWLYDDVFRTIDALGLAGCVRHLESVSDAQLACLYRAAGALAFPSHYEGFGLPALEALHAGCPVVASNRGSLPEVVGAAGLLLEPDDVDAWAEALWRVLTDDALADRLRHAGPAQAGQFTWARTAAATLSLYHGA
;
A
#
# COMPACT_ATOMS: atom_id res chain seq x y z
N ILE A 1 24.87 -10.31 6.01
CA ILE A 1 23.75 -10.04 5.09
C ILE A 1 22.74 -9.19 5.83
N SER A 2 22.27 -8.09 5.24
CA SER A 2 21.13 -7.34 5.75
C SER A 2 19.87 -7.72 4.94
N ALA A 3 18.76 -7.94 5.64
CA ALA A 3 17.43 -8.11 5.07
C ALA A 3 16.58 -6.90 5.47
N ASP A 4 15.76 -6.40 4.56
CA ASP A 4 14.92 -5.22 4.78
C ASP A 4 13.69 -5.50 5.66
N SER A 5 13.37 -6.79 5.87
CA SER A 5 12.27 -7.23 6.72
C SER A 5 12.57 -8.59 7.36
N GLU A 6 11.83 -8.95 8.39
CA GLU A 6 11.92 -10.27 8.99
C GLU A 6 11.38 -11.35 8.04
N ALA A 7 10.43 -11.02 7.16
CA ALA A 7 9.98 -11.91 6.10
C ALA A 7 11.13 -12.22 5.12
N THR A 8 11.82 -11.20 4.60
CA THR A 8 12.99 -11.37 3.72
C THR A 8 14.11 -12.14 4.45
N ARG A 9 14.31 -11.89 5.74
CA ARG A 9 15.30 -12.65 6.55
C ARG A 9 14.96 -14.14 6.59
N ARG A 10 13.72 -14.49 6.85
CA ARG A 10 13.25 -15.88 6.86
C ARG A 10 13.46 -16.55 5.51
N ASP A 11 13.09 -15.87 4.43
CA ASP A 11 13.26 -16.41 3.07
C ASP A 11 14.74 -16.65 2.73
N LEU A 12 15.64 -15.77 3.14
CA LEU A 12 17.09 -15.96 2.96
C LEU A 12 17.59 -17.21 3.71
N ILE A 13 17.07 -17.47 4.89
CA ILE A 13 17.42 -18.66 5.69
C ILE A 13 16.80 -19.92 5.09
N ASP A 14 15.49 -19.90 4.87
CA ASP A 14 14.71 -21.10 4.56
C ASP A 14 14.84 -21.52 3.09
N LEU A 15 14.90 -20.56 2.16
CA LEU A 15 14.90 -20.83 0.71
C LEU A 15 16.32 -20.78 0.10
N VAL A 16 17.19 -19.94 0.65
CA VAL A 16 18.54 -19.74 0.11
C VAL A 16 19.59 -20.50 0.95
N GLY A 17 19.24 -20.92 2.16
CA GLY A 17 20.17 -21.63 3.07
C GLY A 17 21.20 -20.70 3.72
N ALA A 18 20.91 -19.41 3.83
CA ALA A 18 21.82 -18.48 4.50
C ALA A 18 21.93 -18.81 6.00
N PRO A 19 23.14 -18.84 6.60
CA PRO A 19 23.30 -19.10 8.02
C PRO A 19 22.52 -18.06 8.87
N PRO A 20 21.63 -18.44 9.78
CA PRO A 20 20.81 -17.50 10.57
C PRO A 20 21.62 -16.43 11.31
N ALA A 21 22.80 -16.80 11.83
CA ALA A 21 23.71 -15.87 12.52
C ALA A 21 24.33 -14.81 11.61
N ARG A 22 24.25 -14.99 10.30
CA ARG A 22 24.79 -14.04 9.29
C ARG A 22 23.75 -13.16 8.63
N VAL A 23 22.47 -13.30 8.99
CA VAL A 23 21.37 -12.51 8.43
C VAL A 23 20.76 -11.67 9.52
N THR A 24 20.83 -10.36 9.37
CA THR A 24 20.28 -9.37 10.30
C THR A 24 19.18 -8.59 9.62
N THR A 25 18.03 -8.44 10.29
CA THR A 25 16.96 -7.56 9.81
C THR A 25 17.30 -6.11 10.09
N ILE A 26 17.25 -5.28 9.06
CA ILE A 26 17.44 -3.83 9.14
C ILE A 26 16.30 -3.19 8.34
N HIS A 27 15.25 -2.79 9.04
CA HIS A 27 14.07 -2.20 8.43
C HIS A 27 14.40 -0.90 7.68
N LEU A 28 13.71 -0.69 6.57
CA LEU A 28 13.72 0.57 5.85
C LEU A 28 12.81 1.61 6.55
N ALA A 29 12.82 2.82 6.02
CA ALA A 29 11.88 3.87 6.39
C ALA A 29 11.32 4.52 5.13
N ALA A 30 10.16 5.15 5.24
CA ALA A 30 9.62 5.94 4.15
C ALA A 30 10.34 7.29 4.00
N ASN A 31 10.19 7.92 2.84
CA ASN A 31 10.64 9.30 2.65
C ASN A 31 9.86 10.20 3.64
N PRO A 32 10.55 11.07 4.42
CA PRO A 32 9.90 12.00 5.37
C PRO A 32 8.81 12.89 4.74
N LEU A 33 8.85 13.09 3.44
CA LEU A 33 7.84 13.83 2.68
C LEU A 33 6.41 13.30 2.90
N PHE A 34 6.25 11.97 3.10
CA PHE A 34 4.94 11.36 3.31
C PHE A 34 4.38 11.61 4.72
N ALA A 35 5.25 11.86 5.70
CA ALA A 35 4.86 12.27 7.05
C ALA A 35 4.59 13.79 7.17
N ALA A 36 5.14 14.59 6.24
CA ALA A 36 5.02 16.04 6.29
C ALA A 36 3.57 16.49 6.13
N ASP A 37 3.14 17.45 6.95
CA ASP A 37 1.82 18.03 6.80
C ASP A 37 1.64 18.70 5.43
N ARG A 38 0.45 18.52 4.85
CA ARG A 38 0.02 19.15 3.60
C ARG A 38 -1.19 20.00 3.87
N SER A 39 -1.18 21.23 3.40
CA SER A 39 -2.36 22.07 3.48
C SER A 39 -3.51 21.49 2.62
N LEU A 40 -4.74 21.75 3.02
CA LEU A 40 -5.89 21.35 2.22
C LEU A 40 -5.82 21.92 0.81
N ALA A 41 -5.33 23.15 0.66
CA ALA A 41 -5.17 23.82 -0.64
C ALA A 41 -4.19 23.08 -1.57
N GLU A 42 -3.05 22.58 -1.06
CA GLU A 42 -2.11 21.78 -1.85
C GLU A 42 -2.73 20.45 -2.31
N VAL A 43 -3.44 19.78 -1.41
CA VAL A 43 -4.13 18.53 -1.73
C VAL A 43 -5.20 18.79 -2.80
N ASP A 44 -6.06 19.81 -2.63
CA ASP A 44 -7.14 20.13 -3.56
C ASP A 44 -6.62 20.60 -4.93
N ALA A 45 -5.53 21.38 -4.97
CA ALA A 45 -4.86 21.73 -6.22
C ALA A 45 -4.33 20.51 -6.96
N THR A 46 -3.73 19.55 -6.24
CA THR A 46 -3.26 18.30 -6.83
C THR A 46 -4.42 17.47 -7.38
N LEU A 47 -5.50 17.32 -6.62
CA LEU A 47 -6.67 16.57 -7.06
C LEU A 47 -7.32 17.21 -8.29
N THR A 48 -7.43 18.54 -8.31
CA THR A 48 -7.93 19.31 -9.48
C THR A 48 -7.10 19.04 -10.72
N ALA A 49 -5.77 19.14 -10.61
CA ALA A 49 -4.85 18.86 -11.72
C ALA A 49 -4.97 17.40 -12.22
N LEU A 50 -5.22 16.46 -11.34
CA LEU A 50 -5.42 15.03 -11.65
C LEU A 50 -6.90 14.72 -12.00
N ARG A 51 -7.82 15.68 -11.91
CA ARG A 51 -9.27 15.50 -12.10
C ARG A 51 -9.83 14.40 -11.21
N LEU A 52 -9.50 14.44 -9.94
CA LEU A 52 -9.96 13.52 -8.89
C LEU A 52 -10.74 14.30 -7.83
N GLU A 53 -11.66 13.62 -7.16
CA GLU A 53 -12.34 14.06 -5.93
C GLU A 53 -11.81 13.26 -4.74
N ARG A 54 -11.99 13.75 -3.52
CA ARG A 54 -11.56 13.04 -2.30
C ARG A 54 -12.36 11.73 -2.11
N GLY A 55 -11.79 10.80 -1.38
CA GLY A 55 -12.46 9.57 -0.97
C GLY A 55 -12.33 8.40 -1.94
N PHE A 56 -11.53 8.52 -3.02
CA PHE A 56 -11.27 7.41 -3.94
C PHE A 56 -10.53 6.24 -3.28
N LEU A 57 -10.69 5.05 -3.84
CA LEU A 57 -9.87 3.90 -3.51
C LEU A 57 -8.53 4.00 -4.27
N LEU A 58 -7.42 3.81 -3.58
CA LEU A 58 -6.07 3.95 -4.15
C LEU A 58 -5.34 2.61 -4.15
N ALA A 59 -4.66 2.29 -5.24
CA ALA A 59 -3.63 1.26 -5.30
C ALA A 59 -2.35 1.86 -5.87
N VAL A 60 -1.19 1.53 -5.28
CA VAL A 60 0.11 2.13 -5.61
C VAL A 60 1.13 1.06 -5.93
N GLY A 61 1.88 1.27 -7.00
CA GLY A 61 3.00 0.45 -7.42
C GLY A 61 3.00 0.13 -8.91
N THR A 62 4.12 -0.37 -9.39
CA THR A 62 4.25 -0.85 -10.77
C THR A 62 3.21 -1.92 -11.06
N LEU A 63 2.52 -1.81 -12.20
CA LEU A 63 1.53 -2.79 -12.63
C LEU A 63 2.26 -4.07 -13.07
N GLU A 64 2.22 -5.08 -12.21
CA GLU A 64 2.85 -6.37 -12.41
C GLU A 64 2.08 -7.48 -11.66
N PRO A 65 2.20 -8.76 -12.04
CA PRO A 65 1.40 -9.85 -11.44
C PRO A 65 1.50 -9.96 -9.93
N ARG A 66 2.67 -9.70 -9.35
CA ARG A 66 2.90 -9.74 -7.91
C ARG A 66 2.00 -8.79 -7.11
N LYS A 67 1.58 -7.68 -7.73
CA LYS A 67 0.69 -6.69 -7.09
C LYS A 67 -0.77 -7.14 -7.04
N ASN A 68 -1.13 -8.23 -7.71
CA ASN A 68 -2.46 -8.88 -7.64
C ASN A 68 -3.65 -7.92 -7.87
N LEU A 69 -3.47 -6.95 -8.75
CA LEU A 69 -4.52 -5.97 -9.08
C LEU A 69 -5.79 -6.61 -9.66
N PRO A 70 -5.75 -7.75 -10.39
CA PRO A 70 -6.97 -8.42 -10.84
C PRO A 70 -7.91 -8.84 -9.69
N THR A 71 -7.38 -9.27 -8.52
CA THR A 71 -8.23 -9.56 -7.35
C THR A 71 -8.88 -8.28 -6.82
N LEU A 72 -8.13 -7.18 -6.71
CA LEU A 72 -8.69 -5.89 -6.32
C LEU A 72 -9.79 -5.40 -7.28
N LEU A 73 -9.58 -5.56 -8.59
CA LEU A 73 -10.57 -5.17 -9.61
C LEU A 73 -11.87 -5.98 -9.48
N ARG A 74 -11.80 -7.28 -9.18
CA ARG A 74 -12.99 -8.12 -8.92
C ARG A 74 -13.70 -7.69 -7.64
N ALA A 75 -12.97 -7.42 -6.56
CA ALA A 75 -13.55 -6.93 -5.31
C ALA A 75 -14.22 -5.55 -5.50
N TYR A 76 -13.58 -4.66 -6.26
CA TYR A 76 -14.12 -3.35 -6.59
C TYR A 76 -15.37 -3.44 -7.48
N ASP A 77 -15.40 -4.31 -8.50
CA ASP A 77 -16.58 -4.56 -9.32
C ASP A 77 -17.76 -5.04 -8.47
N ARG A 78 -17.51 -5.98 -7.54
CA ARG A 78 -18.52 -6.45 -6.59
C ARG A 78 -19.08 -5.32 -5.75
N LEU A 79 -18.25 -4.45 -5.17
CA LEU A 79 -18.68 -3.30 -4.41
C LEU A 79 -19.56 -2.34 -5.22
N ARG A 80 -19.23 -2.14 -6.49
CA ARG A 80 -20.03 -1.30 -7.37
C ARG A 80 -21.40 -1.89 -7.68
N ARG A 81 -21.46 -3.18 -7.91
CA ARG A 81 -22.73 -3.87 -8.27
C ARG A 81 -23.64 -4.12 -7.07
N GLU A 82 -23.05 -4.62 -5.97
CA GLU A 82 -23.85 -5.07 -4.81
C GLU A 82 -24.09 -3.95 -3.81
N ALA A 83 -23.12 -3.07 -3.58
CA ALA A 83 -23.21 -2.01 -2.58
C ALA A 83 -23.38 -0.60 -3.19
N GLY A 84 -23.43 -0.47 -4.51
CA GLY A 84 -23.64 0.81 -5.18
C GLY A 84 -22.50 1.81 -5.05
N LEU A 85 -21.27 1.34 -4.79
CA LEU A 85 -20.07 2.19 -4.65
C LEU A 85 -19.87 3.06 -5.92
N ARG A 86 -19.72 4.38 -5.72
CA ARG A 86 -19.59 5.36 -6.83
C ARG A 86 -18.19 5.92 -7.00
N MET A 87 -17.37 5.91 -5.93
CA MET A 87 -16.02 6.47 -5.97
C MET A 87 -15.11 5.68 -6.94
N PRO A 88 -14.17 6.36 -7.64
CA PRO A 88 -13.27 5.67 -8.55
C PRO A 88 -12.19 4.85 -7.80
N LEU A 89 -11.67 3.83 -8.49
CA LEU A 89 -10.40 3.19 -8.14
C LEU A 89 -9.28 3.87 -8.93
N VAL A 90 -8.27 4.36 -8.22
CA VAL A 90 -7.08 4.99 -8.79
C VAL A 90 -5.91 4.03 -8.70
N LEU A 91 -5.31 3.69 -9.82
CA LEU A 91 -4.08 2.92 -9.93
C LEU A 91 -2.93 3.89 -10.21
N ALA A 92 -2.04 4.09 -9.25
CA ALA A 92 -0.90 4.99 -9.37
C ALA A 92 0.42 4.21 -9.51
N GLY A 93 1.04 4.29 -10.68
CA GLY A 93 2.31 3.63 -10.97
C GLY A 93 2.48 3.23 -12.43
N GLY A 94 3.73 3.03 -12.82
CA GLY A 94 4.09 2.69 -14.20
C GLY A 94 3.68 1.26 -14.58
N LYS A 95 3.70 1.00 -15.88
CA LYS A 95 3.52 -0.33 -16.46
C LYS A 95 4.80 -1.14 -16.30
N GLY A 96 4.71 -2.30 -15.66
CA GLY A 96 5.79 -3.25 -15.51
C GLY A 96 5.72 -4.38 -16.53
N TRP A 97 6.04 -5.58 -16.12
CA TRP A 97 5.94 -6.77 -16.94
C TRP A 97 4.56 -7.45 -16.78
N LEU A 98 4.02 -8.02 -17.84
CA LEU A 98 2.70 -8.70 -17.88
C LEU A 98 1.54 -7.84 -17.33
N TYR A 99 1.62 -6.52 -17.45
CA TYR A 99 0.59 -5.59 -16.97
C TYR A 99 -0.73 -5.68 -17.74
N ASP A 100 -0.74 -6.30 -18.93
CA ASP A 100 -1.92 -6.40 -19.81
C ASP A 100 -3.10 -7.09 -19.13
N ASP A 101 -2.83 -8.00 -18.17
CA ASP A 101 -3.87 -8.69 -17.44
C ASP A 101 -4.74 -7.74 -16.60
N VAL A 102 -4.15 -6.66 -16.10
CA VAL A 102 -4.89 -5.60 -15.39
C VAL A 102 -5.91 -4.96 -16.33
N PHE A 103 -5.49 -4.55 -17.52
CA PHE A 103 -6.38 -3.89 -18.48
C PHE A 103 -7.41 -4.84 -19.06
N ARG A 104 -7.03 -6.10 -19.37
CA ARG A 104 -8.00 -7.14 -19.76
C ARG A 104 -9.08 -7.34 -18.69
N THR A 105 -8.70 -7.33 -17.42
CA THR A 105 -9.65 -7.46 -16.32
C THR A 105 -10.57 -6.23 -16.22
N ILE A 106 -10.03 -5.01 -16.39
CA ILE A 106 -10.83 -3.77 -16.44
C ILE A 106 -11.89 -3.85 -17.56
N ASP A 107 -11.49 -4.28 -18.75
CA ASP A 107 -12.37 -4.38 -19.91
C ASP A 107 -13.43 -5.47 -19.70
N ALA A 108 -13.02 -6.66 -19.24
CA ALA A 108 -13.91 -7.80 -19.01
C ALA A 108 -14.99 -7.51 -17.96
N LEU A 109 -14.67 -6.66 -16.95
CA LEU A 109 -15.60 -6.24 -15.89
C LEU A 109 -16.37 -4.96 -16.25
N GLY A 110 -16.09 -4.31 -17.39
CA GLY A 110 -16.73 -3.05 -17.78
C GLY A 110 -16.36 -1.88 -16.90
N LEU A 111 -15.16 -1.84 -16.35
CA LEU A 111 -14.70 -0.84 -15.37
C LEU A 111 -13.97 0.36 -16.00
N ALA A 112 -13.86 0.47 -17.32
CA ALA A 112 -13.08 1.52 -18.01
C ALA A 112 -13.43 2.95 -17.58
N GLY A 113 -14.70 3.23 -17.25
CA GLY A 113 -15.15 4.55 -16.75
C GLY A 113 -14.98 4.77 -15.24
N CYS A 114 -14.53 3.76 -14.50
CA CYS A 114 -14.49 3.74 -13.04
C CYS A 114 -13.08 3.56 -12.47
N VAL A 115 -12.16 3.07 -13.28
CA VAL A 115 -10.74 2.90 -12.94
C VAL A 115 -9.94 3.99 -13.63
N ARG A 116 -9.10 4.68 -12.86
CA ARG A 116 -8.19 5.73 -13.35
C ARG A 116 -6.76 5.26 -13.18
N HIS A 117 -6.03 5.13 -14.28
CA HIS A 117 -4.61 4.83 -14.25
C HIS A 117 -3.79 6.12 -14.34
N LEU A 118 -2.94 6.37 -13.34
CA LEU A 118 -1.96 7.45 -13.27
C LEU A 118 -0.58 6.82 -13.44
N GLU A 119 -0.10 6.79 -14.68
CA GLU A 119 1.14 6.09 -15.04
C GLU A 119 2.38 6.69 -14.36
N SER A 120 2.38 8.00 -14.14
CA SER A 120 3.47 8.70 -13.47
C SER A 120 2.89 9.77 -12.53
N VAL A 121 3.29 9.70 -11.28
CA VAL A 121 3.01 10.69 -10.25
C VAL A 121 4.29 11.01 -9.51
N SER A 122 4.53 12.27 -9.17
CA SER A 122 5.65 12.63 -8.30
C SER A 122 5.38 12.23 -6.85
N ASP A 123 6.43 12.12 -6.04
CA ASP A 123 6.28 11.85 -4.60
C ASP A 123 5.37 12.88 -3.91
N ALA A 124 5.46 14.15 -4.32
CA ALA A 124 4.60 15.21 -3.79
C ALA A 124 3.12 14.99 -4.14
N GLN A 125 2.82 14.59 -5.38
CA GLN A 125 1.47 14.23 -5.79
C GLN A 125 0.99 12.96 -5.07
N LEU A 126 1.85 11.95 -4.94
CA LEU A 126 1.53 10.71 -4.25
C LEU A 126 1.20 10.95 -2.77
N ALA A 127 1.94 11.83 -2.08
CA ALA A 127 1.62 12.24 -0.71
C ALA A 127 0.24 12.90 -0.61
N CYS A 128 -0.16 13.72 -1.59
CA CYS A 128 -1.50 14.28 -1.66
C CYS A 128 -2.57 13.20 -1.94
N LEU A 129 -2.27 12.24 -2.82
CA LEU A 129 -3.17 11.11 -3.11
C LEU A 129 -3.43 10.27 -1.86
N TYR A 130 -2.40 9.90 -1.09
CA TYR A 130 -2.60 9.19 0.18
C TYR A 130 -3.50 9.96 1.14
N ARG A 131 -3.31 11.27 1.30
CA ARG A 131 -4.12 12.11 2.21
C ARG A 131 -5.57 12.29 1.74
N ALA A 132 -5.83 12.15 0.45
CA ALA A 132 -7.15 12.32 -0.12
C ALA A 132 -7.91 11.01 -0.32
N ALA A 133 -7.22 9.89 -0.32
CA ALA A 133 -7.83 8.57 -0.53
C ALA A 133 -8.72 8.17 0.65
N GLY A 134 -9.80 7.48 0.35
CA GLY A 134 -10.63 6.80 1.35
C GLY A 134 -9.88 5.63 1.98
N ALA A 135 -9.12 4.89 1.17
CA ALA A 135 -8.23 3.82 1.62
C ALA A 135 -7.15 3.51 0.57
N LEU A 136 -5.99 3.02 1.03
CA LEU A 136 -5.04 2.27 0.20
C LEU A 136 -5.45 0.79 0.19
N ALA A 137 -5.60 0.19 -1.00
CA ALA A 137 -5.74 -1.25 -1.20
C ALA A 137 -4.41 -1.81 -1.76
N PHE A 138 -3.81 -2.75 -1.04
CA PHE A 138 -2.47 -3.27 -1.36
C PHE A 138 -2.44 -4.81 -1.35
N PRO A 139 -3.05 -5.47 -2.37
CA PRO A 139 -3.32 -6.91 -2.40
C PRO A 139 -2.12 -7.78 -2.82
N SER A 140 -0.90 -7.27 -2.72
CA SER A 140 0.31 -7.94 -3.22
C SER A 140 0.46 -9.35 -2.68
N HIS A 141 0.81 -10.29 -3.54
CA HIS A 141 1.15 -11.66 -3.14
C HIS A 141 2.43 -11.71 -2.30
N TYR A 142 3.35 -10.77 -2.53
CA TYR A 142 4.60 -10.68 -1.80
C TYR A 142 5.19 -9.26 -1.86
N GLU A 143 5.71 -8.79 -0.74
CA GLU A 143 6.55 -7.57 -0.65
C GLU A 143 7.78 -7.85 0.20
N GLY A 144 8.94 -7.36 -0.23
CA GLY A 144 10.17 -7.40 0.57
C GLY A 144 10.06 -6.51 1.80
N PHE A 145 9.50 -5.29 1.63
CA PHE A 145 9.23 -4.38 2.74
C PHE A 145 7.83 -3.76 2.70
N GLY A 146 7.38 -3.23 1.56
CA GLY A 146 6.06 -2.63 1.42
C GLY A 146 6.06 -1.12 1.67
N LEU A 147 7.02 -0.39 1.08
CA LEU A 147 7.10 1.07 1.20
C LEU A 147 5.78 1.79 0.93
N PRO A 148 4.97 1.46 -0.11
CA PRO A 148 3.70 2.13 -0.33
C PRO A 148 2.71 2.02 0.86
N ALA A 149 2.69 0.88 1.56
CA ALA A 149 1.87 0.73 2.75
C ALA A 149 2.40 1.61 3.91
N LEU A 150 3.72 1.66 4.10
CA LEU A 150 4.35 2.51 5.11
C LEU A 150 4.12 4.01 4.83
N GLU A 151 4.23 4.43 3.57
CA GLU A 151 3.96 5.80 3.11
C GLU A 151 2.51 6.21 3.38
N ALA A 152 1.56 5.31 3.07
CA ALA A 152 0.14 5.52 3.34
C ALA A 152 -0.14 5.67 4.85
N LEU A 153 0.47 4.81 5.69
CA LEU A 153 0.36 4.92 7.15
C LEU A 153 0.90 6.26 7.65
N HIS A 154 2.05 6.73 7.16
CA HIS A 154 2.60 8.05 7.49
C HIS A 154 1.65 9.19 7.12
N ALA A 155 1.00 9.09 5.97
CA ALA A 155 0.05 10.09 5.51
C ALA A 155 -1.31 10.01 6.23
N GLY A 156 -1.52 9.05 7.13
CA GLY A 156 -2.80 8.82 7.78
C GLY A 156 -3.87 8.26 6.83
N CYS A 157 -3.49 7.57 5.75
CA CYS A 157 -4.41 6.87 4.87
C CYS A 157 -4.78 5.52 5.48
N PRO A 158 -6.05 5.16 5.61
CA PRO A 158 -6.44 3.80 6.00
C PRO A 158 -5.85 2.76 5.06
N VAL A 159 -5.25 1.69 5.59
CA VAL A 159 -4.59 0.66 4.81
C VAL A 159 -5.35 -0.66 4.90
N VAL A 160 -5.68 -1.24 3.75
CA VAL A 160 -6.12 -2.62 3.59
C VAL A 160 -5.04 -3.32 2.76
N ALA A 161 -4.36 -4.29 3.34
CA ALA A 161 -3.22 -4.96 2.70
C ALA A 161 -3.32 -6.48 2.78
N SER A 162 -2.54 -7.18 1.98
CA SER A 162 -2.43 -8.62 2.12
C SER A 162 -1.66 -9.00 3.40
N ASN A 163 -1.89 -10.21 3.90
CA ASN A 163 -1.18 -10.78 5.05
C ASN A 163 0.10 -11.53 4.65
N ARG A 164 0.74 -11.14 3.53
CA ARG A 164 1.89 -11.84 2.94
C ARG A 164 3.18 -11.02 3.03
N GLY A 165 4.30 -11.74 2.98
CA GLY A 165 5.64 -11.13 3.02
C GLY A 165 5.83 -10.26 4.26
N SER A 166 6.34 -9.06 4.06
CA SER A 166 6.61 -8.07 5.11
C SER A 166 5.39 -7.26 5.56
N LEU A 167 4.26 -7.34 4.86
CA LEU A 167 3.10 -6.47 5.14
C LEU A 167 2.54 -6.62 6.55
N PRO A 168 2.49 -7.84 7.17
CA PRO A 168 2.07 -7.99 8.56
C PRO A 168 2.95 -7.23 9.56
N GLU A 169 4.27 -7.16 9.33
CA GLU A 169 5.17 -6.42 10.24
C GLU A 169 5.13 -4.91 10.01
N VAL A 170 4.94 -4.47 8.77
CA VAL A 170 4.88 -3.03 8.42
C VAL A 170 3.54 -2.43 8.83
N VAL A 171 2.43 -3.10 8.52
CA VAL A 171 1.07 -2.58 8.74
C VAL A 171 0.62 -2.83 10.19
N GLY A 172 0.93 -4.00 10.76
CA GLY A 172 0.55 -4.35 12.12
C GLY A 172 -0.95 -4.19 12.37
N ALA A 173 -1.31 -3.67 13.53
CA ALA A 173 -2.70 -3.39 13.92
C ALA A 173 -3.26 -2.06 13.34
N ALA A 174 -2.45 -1.30 12.61
CA ALA A 174 -2.84 -0.01 12.02
C ALA A 174 -3.55 -0.13 10.68
N GLY A 175 -3.78 -1.36 10.18
CA GLY A 175 -4.54 -1.63 8.97
C GLY A 175 -5.32 -2.93 9.06
N LEU A 176 -6.00 -3.29 7.98
CA LEU A 176 -6.66 -4.59 7.82
C LEU A 176 -5.78 -5.49 6.96
N LEU A 177 -5.56 -6.73 7.43
CA LEU A 177 -4.71 -7.71 6.76
C LEU A 177 -5.57 -8.89 6.28
N LEU A 178 -5.47 -9.22 4.99
CA LEU A 178 -6.34 -10.20 4.31
C LEU A 178 -5.51 -11.19 3.48
N GLU A 179 -6.09 -12.35 3.22
CA GLU A 179 -5.57 -13.26 2.19
C GLU A 179 -5.62 -12.58 0.82
N PRO A 180 -4.52 -12.59 0.04
CA PRO A 180 -4.41 -11.80 -1.19
C PRO A 180 -5.46 -12.15 -2.24
N ASP A 181 -5.91 -13.40 -2.32
CA ASP A 181 -6.81 -13.90 -3.37
C ASP A 181 -8.29 -13.98 -2.93
N ASP A 182 -8.62 -13.62 -1.70
CA ASP A 182 -9.98 -13.66 -1.18
C ASP A 182 -10.76 -12.40 -1.58
N VAL A 183 -11.35 -12.44 -2.78
CA VAL A 183 -12.15 -11.34 -3.36
C VAL A 183 -13.26 -10.88 -2.42
N ASP A 184 -13.91 -11.82 -1.70
CA ASP A 184 -15.04 -11.53 -0.83
C ASP A 184 -14.58 -10.77 0.42
N ALA A 185 -13.51 -11.22 1.06
CA ALA A 185 -12.91 -10.54 2.19
C ALA A 185 -12.39 -9.14 1.80
N TRP A 186 -11.81 -8.97 0.61
CA TRP A 186 -11.39 -7.66 0.09
C TRP A 186 -12.59 -6.74 -0.10
N ALA A 187 -13.67 -7.20 -0.72
CA ALA A 187 -14.87 -6.39 -0.92
C ALA A 187 -15.45 -5.96 0.44
N GLU A 188 -15.61 -6.87 1.39
CA GLU A 188 -16.14 -6.56 2.71
C GLU A 188 -15.26 -5.56 3.47
N ALA A 189 -13.95 -5.80 3.54
CA ALA A 189 -13.03 -4.93 4.28
C ALA A 189 -12.97 -3.53 3.68
N LEU A 190 -12.91 -3.40 2.36
CA LEU A 190 -12.94 -2.11 1.67
C LEU A 190 -14.27 -1.39 1.90
N TRP A 191 -15.40 -2.10 1.82
CA TRP A 191 -16.70 -1.52 2.14
C TRP A 191 -16.74 -0.94 3.56
N ARG A 192 -16.31 -1.73 4.54
CA ARG A 192 -16.27 -1.29 5.94
C ARG A 192 -15.40 -0.05 6.13
N VAL A 193 -14.19 -0.04 5.58
CA VAL A 193 -13.29 1.12 5.71
C VAL A 193 -13.86 2.37 5.04
N LEU A 194 -14.62 2.22 3.95
CA LEU A 194 -15.16 3.34 3.17
C LEU A 194 -16.51 3.85 3.70
N THR A 195 -17.20 3.09 4.58
CA THR A 195 -18.56 3.43 5.06
C THR A 195 -18.68 3.50 6.58
N ASP A 196 -17.73 2.98 7.34
CA ASP A 196 -17.65 3.07 8.79
C ASP A 196 -16.63 4.13 9.19
N ASP A 197 -17.12 5.35 9.44
CA ASP A 197 -16.28 6.50 9.83
C ASP A 197 -15.44 6.21 11.09
N ALA A 198 -16.01 5.47 12.07
CA ALA A 198 -15.31 5.14 13.31
C ALA A 198 -14.11 4.20 13.03
N LEU A 199 -14.29 3.22 12.14
CA LEU A 199 -13.20 2.35 11.69
C LEU A 199 -12.15 3.15 10.93
N ALA A 200 -12.58 3.96 9.96
CA ALA A 200 -11.68 4.77 9.14
C ALA A 200 -10.84 5.72 10.00
N ASP A 201 -11.46 6.42 10.95
CA ASP A 201 -10.79 7.35 11.85
C ASP A 201 -9.81 6.64 12.79
N ARG A 202 -10.18 5.48 13.32
CA ARG A 202 -9.26 4.65 14.11
C ARG A 202 -8.00 4.29 13.30
N LEU A 203 -8.16 3.86 12.05
CA LEU A 203 -7.04 3.49 11.18
C LEU A 203 -6.18 4.72 10.81
N ARG A 204 -6.81 5.88 10.52
CA ARG A 204 -6.11 7.14 10.26
C ARG A 204 -5.21 7.56 11.42
N HIS A 205 -5.70 7.40 12.65
CA HIS A 205 -4.91 7.77 13.85
C HIS A 205 -3.84 6.73 14.21
N ALA A 206 -4.10 5.45 13.98
CA ALA A 206 -3.14 4.38 14.27
C ALA A 206 -1.97 4.35 13.27
N GLY A 207 -2.20 4.73 12.02
CA GLY A 207 -1.21 4.67 10.94
C GLY A 207 0.10 5.39 11.27
N PRO A 208 0.09 6.71 11.57
CA PRO A 208 1.31 7.47 11.86
C PRO A 208 2.10 6.94 13.06
N ALA A 209 1.43 6.43 14.08
CA ALA A 209 2.08 5.83 15.25
C ALA A 209 2.81 4.52 14.89
N GLN A 210 2.20 3.68 14.06
CA GLN A 210 2.82 2.46 13.54
C GLN A 210 4.00 2.81 12.64
N ALA A 211 3.80 3.71 11.69
CA ALA A 211 4.84 4.13 10.75
C ALA A 211 6.05 4.79 11.44
N GLY A 212 5.83 5.52 12.53
CA GLY A 212 6.87 6.14 13.34
C GLY A 212 7.87 5.15 13.97
N GLN A 213 7.58 3.85 13.96
CA GLN A 213 8.51 2.83 14.40
C GLN A 213 9.64 2.59 13.37
N PHE A 214 9.43 2.95 12.11
CA PHE A 214 10.36 2.78 11.00
C PHE A 214 11.01 4.12 10.64
N THR A 215 12.25 4.33 11.10
CA THR A 215 12.95 5.60 10.91
C THR A 215 14.35 5.40 10.31
N TRP A 216 14.77 6.32 9.46
CA TRP A 216 16.12 6.31 8.89
C TRP A 216 17.22 6.35 9.97
N ALA A 217 16.95 6.95 11.12
CA ALA A 217 17.88 6.94 12.25
C ALA A 217 18.10 5.52 12.79
N ARG A 218 17.02 4.73 12.94
CA ARG A 218 17.12 3.31 13.33
C ARG A 218 17.80 2.47 12.26
N THR A 219 17.46 2.68 10.99
CA THR A 219 18.10 2.00 9.86
C THR A 219 19.62 2.25 9.86
N ALA A 220 20.03 3.51 10.00
CA ALA A 220 21.44 3.90 10.01
C ALA A 220 22.18 3.31 11.23
N ALA A 221 21.60 3.40 12.43
CA ALA A 221 22.21 2.84 13.64
C ALA A 221 22.41 1.32 13.54
N ALA A 222 21.38 0.59 13.06
CA ALA A 222 21.47 -0.86 12.87
C ALA A 222 22.50 -1.23 11.80
N THR A 223 22.60 -0.46 10.71
CA THR A 223 23.58 -0.67 9.65
C THR A 223 25.01 -0.46 10.17
N LEU A 224 25.25 0.61 10.94
CA LEU A 224 26.56 0.87 11.56
C LEU A 224 26.93 -0.26 12.54
N SER A 225 25.99 -0.71 13.35
CA SER A 225 26.21 -1.84 14.28
C SER A 225 26.59 -3.11 13.52
N LEU A 226 25.93 -3.38 12.37
CA LEU A 226 26.29 -4.53 11.54
C LEU A 226 27.72 -4.43 10.99
N TYR A 227 28.17 -3.24 10.59
CA TYR A 227 29.54 -3.04 10.08
C TYR A 227 30.61 -3.14 11.17
N HIS A 228 30.31 -2.73 12.40
CA HIS A 228 31.27 -2.82 13.52
C HIS A 228 31.33 -4.21 14.16
N GLY A 229 30.31 -5.03 13.97
CA GLY A 229 30.25 -6.40 14.51
C GLY A 229 30.60 -7.48 13.49
N ALA A 230 31.03 -7.10 12.28
CA ALA A 230 31.36 -8.02 11.19
C ALA A 230 32.85 -8.39 11.18
#